data_e04d9ad4f6eaf8d9172c2d71f94f7679
#
_entry.id   e04d9ad4f6eaf8d9172c2d71f94f7679
#
_cell.length_a   1.000
_cell.length_b   1.000
_cell.length_c   1.000
_cell.angle_alpha   90.00
_cell.angle_beta   90.00
_cell.angle_gamma   90.00
#
_symmetry.space_group_name_H-M   'P 1'
#
loop_
_entity.id
_entity.type
_entity.pdbx_description
1 polymer ?
#
loop_
_entity_poly.entity_id
_entity_poly.type
_entity_poly.pdbx_seq_one_letter_code
_entity_poly.pdbx_strand_id
1 'polypeptide(L)'
;MTKQLFSHGLLALCLGLAPLPLAADEERGIEGREAPLLDIAEWYQLPEGKDKVEITDYPGKIVVLFFFQHWCRASQEREFPVLKNLVEHYKGNKGIVFLAVQTTFEGYLENTSDKLAVCAKKFDLDIPFGQSTKLSGFPTVSSAYKPGGTPWWVIIDRKGIVEYNGFTLNEEEAIKGFDKMLAGLSPD
;
A
#
# COMPACT_ATOMS: atom_id res chain seq x y z
N MET A 1 -30.80 -58.53 58.89
CA MET A 1 -30.54 -58.58 57.41
C MET A 1 -30.77 -57.20 56.85
N THR A 2 -29.68 -56.44 56.73
CA THR A 2 -29.72 -55.01 56.32
C THR A 2 -29.09 -54.87 54.96
N LYS A 3 -29.93 -54.48 53.95
CA LYS A 3 -29.46 -54.23 52.56
C LYS A 3 -28.91 -52.84 52.48
N GLN A 4 -27.62 -52.68 52.13
CA GLN A 4 -27.02 -51.42 51.72
C GLN A 4 -27.28 -51.17 50.27
N LEU A 5 -27.89 -50.01 49.96
CA LEU A 5 -28.00 -49.45 48.62
C LEU A 5 -26.76 -48.62 48.32
N PHE A 6 -26.03 -49.01 47.27
CA PHE A 6 -24.95 -48.22 46.71
C PHE A 6 -25.52 -47.20 45.71
N SER A 7 -25.44 -45.93 46.07
CA SER A 7 -25.77 -44.81 45.15
C SER A 7 -24.55 -44.51 44.27
N HIS A 8 -24.65 -44.74 42.96
CA HIS A 8 -23.61 -44.33 41.99
C HIS A 8 -23.88 -42.89 41.58
N GLY A 9 -23.06 -41.96 42.10
CA GLY A 9 -23.07 -40.61 41.67
C GLY A 9 -22.39 -40.48 40.28
N LEU A 10 -23.17 -40.05 39.30
CA LEU A 10 -22.70 -39.76 37.94
C LEU A 10 -22.05 -38.38 37.94
N LEU A 11 -20.72 -38.34 37.88
CA LEU A 11 -19.96 -37.09 37.77
C LEU A 11 -20.01 -36.61 36.31
N ALA A 12 -20.84 -35.62 36.00
CA ALA A 12 -20.89 -34.98 34.69
C ALA A 12 -19.69 -34.04 34.51
N LEU A 13 -18.73 -34.46 33.69
CA LEU A 13 -17.58 -33.67 33.28
C LEU A 13 -18.04 -32.66 32.19
N CYS A 14 -18.37 -31.43 32.59
CA CYS A 14 -18.60 -30.34 31.66
C CYS A 14 -17.27 -29.89 31.04
N LEU A 15 -16.92 -30.38 29.86
CA LEU A 15 -15.86 -29.78 29.04
C LEU A 15 -16.33 -28.40 28.57
N GLY A 16 -15.86 -27.36 29.24
CA GLY A 16 -16.04 -25.99 28.75
C GLY A 16 -15.27 -25.81 27.44
N LEU A 17 -15.97 -25.72 26.31
CA LEU A 17 -15.36 -25.18 25.09
C LEU A 17 -15.02 -23.71 25.34
N ALA A 18 -13.75 -23.41 25.50
CA ALA A 18 -13.28 -22.03 25.44
C ALA A 18 -13.52 -21.52 23.99
N PRO A 19 -14.10 -20.32 23.83
CA PRO A 19 -14.22 -19.75 22.49
C PRO A 19 -12.81 -19.55 21.92
N LEU A 20 -12.55 -20.11 20.73
CA LEU A 20 -11.35 -19.80 19.97
C LEU A 20 -11.35 -18.30 19.69
N PRO A 21 -10.21 -17.60 19.91
CA PRO A 21 -10.12 -16.21 19.52
C PRO A 21 -10.39 -16.10 18.02
N LEU A 22 -11.39 -15.29 17.64
CA LEU A 22 -11.58 -14.88 16.26
C LEU A 22 -10.23 -14.29 15.81
N ALA A 23 -9.68 -14.80 14.70
CA ALA A 23 -8.52 -14.18 14.09
C ALA A 23 -8.85 -12.70 13.88
N ALA A 24 -8.09 -11.81 14.53
CA ALA A 24 -8.22 -10.38 14.29
C ALA A 24 -7.98 -10.18 12.79
N ASP A 25 -8.91 -9.51 12.12
CA ASP A 25 -8.74 -9.10 10.74
C ASP A 25 -7.45 -8.28 10.68
N GLU A 26 -6.43 -8.75 9.96
CA GLU A 26 -5.16 -8.01 9.89
C GLU A 26 -5.46 -6.63 9.31
N GLU A 27 -5.21 -5.60 10.11
CA GLU A 27 -5.44 -4.21 9.77
C GLU A 27 -4.63 -3.88 8.51
N ARG A 28 -5.32 -3.63 7.40
CA ARG A 28 -4.73 -3.28 6.12
C ARG A 28 -4.57 -1.78 6.03
N GLY A 29 -3.41 -1.36 5.52
CA GLY A 29 -3.11 0.05 5.39
C GLY A 29 -2.67 0.70 6.72
N ILE A 30 -2.39 1.98 6.64
CA ILE A 30 -1.84 2.78 7.74
C ILE A 30 -2.44 4.21 7.77
N GLU A 31 -3.72 4.37 7.42
CA GLU A 31 -4.39 5.66 7.46
C GLU A 31 -4.23 6.34 8.83
N GLY A 32 -4.08 7.67 8.82
CA GLY A 32 -3.88 8.49 10.01
C GLY A 32 -2.48 8.39 10.63
N ARG A 33 -1.57 7.62 10.07
CA ARG A 33 -0.17 7.46 10.56
C ARG A 33 0.81 8.24 9.70
N GLU A 34 1.96 8.58 10.29
CA GLU A 34 3.09 9.10 9.52
C GLU A 34 3.52 8.07 8.45
N ALA A 35 3.79 8.57 7.24
CA ALA A 35 4.26 7.75 6.15
C ALA A 35 5.68 7.21 6.44
N PRO A 36 5.88 5.88 6.44
CA PRO A 36 7.20 5.28 6.61
C PRO A 36 8.13 5.64 5.45
N LEU A 37 9.45 5.51 5.69
CA LEU A 37 10.44 5.61 4.63
C LEU A 37 10.24 4.53 3.57
N LEU A 38 10.64 4.86 2.34
CA LEU A 38 10.65 3.93 1.22
C LEU A 38 11.99 3.18 1.24
N ASP A 39 11.97 1.91 1.45
CA ASP A 39 13.17 1.07 1.32
C ASP A 39 13.19 0.47 -0.09
N ILE A 40 13.82 1.19 -1.02
CA ILE A 40 13.86 0.89 -2.45
C ILE A 40 15.26 0.45 -2.86
N ALA A 41 15.36 -0.73 -3.47
CA ALA A 41 16.61 -1.32 -3.91
C ALA A 41 17.15 -0.68 -5.20
N GLU A 42 16.25 -0.41 -6.14
CA GLU A 42 16.59 0.13 -7.46
C GLU A 42 15.53 1.13 -7.89
N TRP A 43 15.99 2.17 -8.60
CA TRP A 43 15.12 3.21 -9.15
C TRP A 43 15.28 3.34 -10.66
N TYR A 44 14.20 3.72 -11.33
CA TYR A 44 14.14 4.12 -12.72
C TYR A 44 13.49 5.50 -12.84
N GLN A 45 14.03 6.40 -13.65
CA GLN A 45 13.54 7.78 -13.89
C GLN A 45 13.56 8.67 -12.62
N LEU A 46 14.68 8.69 -11.90
CA LEU A 46 14.85 9.64 -10.82
C LEU A 46 15.03 11.08 -11.34
N PRO A 47 14.66 12.08 -10.52
CA PRO A 47 15.03 13.46 -10.79
C PRO A 47 16.54 13.63 -10.96
N GLU A 48 16.95 14.60 -11.80
CA GLU A 48 18.36 14.86 -12.09
C GLU A 48 19.18 15.05 -10.82
N GLY A 49 20.34 14.38 -10.74
CA GLY A 49 21.26 14.45 -9.61
C GLY A 49 20.83 13.64 -8.36
N LYS A 50 19.74 12.87 -8.45
CA LYS A 50 19.31 11.97 -7.37
C LYS A 50 19.66 10.53 -7.71
N ASP A 51 20.13 9.78 -6.72
CA ASP A 51 20.36 8.34 -6.75
C ASP A 51 19.25 7.56 -6.02
N LYS A 52 18.46 8.26 -5.22
CA LYS A 52 17.26 7.77 -4.53
C LYS A 52 16.30 8.90 -4.20
N VAL A 53 15.07 8.56 -3.85
CA VAL A 53 14.08 9.47 -3.26
C VAL A 53 13.41 8.82 -2.06
N GLU A 54 13.05 9.64 -1.08
CA GLU A 54 12.31 9.27 0.13
C GLU A 54 11.12 10.21 0.32
N ILE A 55 10.16 9.81 1.14
CA ILE A 55 9.00 10.67 1.48
C ILE A 55 9.47 12.00 2.06
N THR A 56 10.53 11.98 2.85
CA THR A 56 11.13 13.17 3.48
C THR A 56 11.79 14.15 2.50
N ASP A 57 12.01 13.76 1.25
CA ASP A 57 12.49 14.66 0.19
C ASP A 57 11.39 15.62 -0.32
N TYR A 58 10.15 15.40 0.07
CA TYR A 58 8.97 16.13 -0.43
C TYR A 58 8.21 16.90 0.66
N PRO A 59 8.87 17.67 1.54
CA PRO A 59 8.20 18.38 2.62
C PRO A 59 7.18 19.37 2.07
N GLY A 60 5.98 19.36 2.66
CA GLY A 60 4.89 20.26 2.28
C GLY A 60 4.21 19.93 0.94
N LYS A 61 4.50 18.79 0.34
CA LYS A 61 3.85 18.29 -0.88
C LYS A 61 2.91 17.14 -0.57
N ILE A 62 1.93 16.95 -1.43
CA ILE A 62 1.15 15.71 -1.50
C ILE A 62 2.05 14.67 -2.18
N VAL A 63 2.16 13.46 -1.60
CA VAL A 63 2.85 12.35 -2.24
C VAL A 63 1.85 11.23 -2.53
N VAL A 64 1.74 10.87 -3.79
CA VAL A 64 0.89 9.78 -4.28
C VAL A 64 1.78 8.58 -4.57
N LEU A 65 1.66 7.52 -3.76
CA LEU A 65 2.35 6.25 -3.99
C LEU A 65 1.41 5.27 -4.65
N PHE A 66 1.89 4.61 -5.69
CA PHE A 66 1.19 3.55 -6.38
C PHE A 66 2.01 2.26 -6.29
N PHE A 67 1.55 1.31 -5.47
CA PHE A 67 2.17 0.00 -5.36
C PHE A 67 1.58 -0.96 -6.39
N PHE A 68 2.45 -1.60 -7.16
CA PHE A 68 2.06 -2.51 -8.23
C PHE A 68 2.94 -3.75 -8.30
N GLN A 69 2.51 -4.74 -9.06
CA GLN A 69 3.34 -5.82 -9.60
C GLN A 69 3.16 -5.85 -11.12
N HIS A 70 4.24 -6.03 -11.86
CA HIS A 70 4.21 -6.02 -13.33
C HIS A 70 3.20 -7.00 -13.91
N TRP A 71 3.13 -8.21 -13.38
CA TRP A 71 2.20 -9.25 -13.83
C TRP A 71 0.75 -9.03 -13.39
N CYS A 72 0.51 -8.14 -12.42
CA CYS A 72 -0.82 -7.91 -11.86
C CYS A 72 -1.76 -7.25 -12.88
N ARG A 73 -2.73 -8.02 -13.37
CA ARG A 73 -3.69 -7.57 -14.38
C ARG A 73 -4.48 -6.33 -13.94
N ALA A 74 -4.92 -6.29 -12.69
CA ALA A 74 -5.66 -5.17 -12.15
C ALA A 74 -4.82 -3.89 -12.12
N SER A 75 -3.53 -3.97 -11.75
CA SER A 75 -2.61 -2.85 -11.85
C SER A 75 -2.50 -2.37 -13.29
N GLN A 76 -2.32 -3.29 -14.24
CA GLN A 76 -2.06 -2.98 -15.64
C GLN A 76 -3.26 -2.41 -16.41
N GLU A 77 -4.47 -2.95 -16.17
CA GLU A 77 -5.64 -2.63 -16.99
C GLU A 77 -6.52 -1.54 -16.38
N ARG A 78 -6.45 -1.34 -15.07
CA ARG A 78 -7.33 -0.40 -14.37
C ARG A 78 -6.59 0.78 -13.74
N GLU A 79 -5.58 0.51 -12.92
CA GLU A 79 -5.03 1.54 -12.06
C GLU A 79 -3.88 2.33 -12.69
N PHE A 80 -3.06 1.74 -13.57
CA PHE A 80 -2.09 2.52 -14.34
C PHE A 80 -2.72 3.60 -15.24
N PRO A 81 -3.87 3.35 -15.93
CA PRO A 81 -4.58 4.42 -16.62
C PRO A 81 -5.01 5.57 -15.70
N VAL A 82 -5.51 5.28 -14.50
CA VAL A 82 -5.83 6.30 -13.49
C VAL A 82 -4.59 7.09 -13.10
N LEU A 83 -3.47 6.39 -12.81
CA LEU A 83 -2.21 7.04 -12.48
C LEU A 83 -1.76 7.99 -13.61
N LYS A 84 -1.83 7.53 -14.86
CA LYS A 84 -1.46 8.35 -16.01
C LYS A 84 -2.30 9.62 -16.09
N ASN A 85 -3.62 9.50 -15.97
CA ASN A 85 -4.52 10.64 -16.03
C ASN A 85 -4.22 11.66 -14.92
N LEU A 86 -3.98 11.19 -13.70
CA LEU A 86 -3.63 12.05 -12.56
C LEU A 86 -2.28 12.75 -12.78
N VAL A 87 -1.26 12.03 -13.27
CA VAL A 87 0.04 12.61 -13.59
C VAL A 87 -0.08 13.69 -14.67
N GLU A 88 -0.86 13.45 -15.71
CA GLU A 88 -1.12 14.44 -16.77
C GLU A 88 -1.90 15.64 -16.24
N HIS A 89 -2.94 15.41 -15.43
CA HIS A 89 -3.76 16.46 -14.83
C HIS A 89 -2.92 17.43 -13.97
N TYR A 90 -2.00 16.89 -13.16
CA TYR A 90 -1.13 17.69 -12.30
C TYR A 90 0.23 18.03 -12.90
N LYS A 91 0.40 17.85 -14.21
CA LYS A 91 1.67 18.15 -14.89
C LYS A 91 2.13 19.60 -14.62
N GLY A 92 3.35 19.73 -14.10
CA GLY A 92 3.94 21.03 -13.76
C GLY A 92 3.50 21.60 -12.39
N ASN A 93 2.55 20.97 -11.70
CA ASN A 93 2.21 21.34 -10.33
C ASN A 93 3.33 20.88 -9.36
N LYS A 94 3.94 21.84 -8.66
CA LYS A 94 5.06 21.56 -7.73
C LYS A 94 4.61 21.10 -6.34
N GLY A 95 3.31 21.14 -6.05
CA GLY A 95 2.73 20.78 -4.75
C GLY A 95 2.37 19.29 -4.62
N ILE A 96 2.48 18.53 -5.70
CA ILE A 96 2.14 17.09 -5.72
C ILE A 96 3.22 16.28 -6.43
N VAL A 97 3.49 15.07 -5.95
CA VAL A 97 4.48 14.13 -6.48
C VAL A 97 3.86 12.76 -6.63
N PHE A 98 4.16 12.09 -7.72
CA PHE A 98 3.73 10.72 -8.00
C PHE A 98 4.93 9.78 -8.02
N LEU A 99 4.82 8.65 -7.32
CA LEU A 99 5.84 7.59 -7.27
C LEU A 99 5.17 6.25 -7.51
N ALA A 100 5.73 5.42 -8.38
CA ALA A 100 5.28 4.06 -8.60
C ALA A 100 6.29 3.06 -8.03
N VAL A 101 5.84 2.11 -7.19
CA VAL A 101 6.73 1.15 -6.52
C VAL A 101 6.28 -0.27 -6.80
N GLN A 102 7.16 -1.06 -7.41
CA GLN A 102 6.94 -2.48 -7.60
C GLN A 102 7.22 -3.24 -6.30
N THR A 103 6.16 -3.83 -5.73
CA THR A 103 6.20 -4.56 -4.45
C THR A 103 6.12 -6.06 -4.69
N THR A 104 7.23 -6.69 -5.03
CA THR A 104 7.23 -8.11 -5.42
C THR A 104 7.13 -9.03 -4.20
N PHE A 105 5.96 -9.58 -3.91
CA PHE A 105 5.73 -10.60 -2.89
C PHE A 105 5.41 -11.97 -3.50
N GLU A 106 5.09 -12.03 -4.78
CA GLU A 106 4.91 -13.25 -5.58
C GLU A 106 5.30 -12.99 -7.04
N GLY A 107 5.36 -14.03 -7.89
CA GLY A 107 5.74 -13.87 -9.30
C GLY A 107 7.14 -13.24 -9.47
N TYR A 108 8.11 -13.74 -8.73
CA TYR A 108 9.45 -13.12 -8.64
C TYR A 108 10.19 -13.06 -9.97
N LEU A 109 9.93 -14.00 -10.88
CA LEU A 109 10.55 -14.04 -12.20
C LEU A 109 9.94 -13.01 -13.16
N GLU A 110 8.69 -12.65 -12.95
CA GLU A 110 7.94 -11.68 -13.75
C GLU A 110 8.03 -10.24 -13.22
N ASN A 111 8.37 -10.08 -11.94
CA ASN A 111 8.42 -8.78 -11.25
C ASN A 111 9.86 -8.37 -10.93
N THR A 112 10.72 -8.41 -11.92
CA THR A 112 12.13 -7.99 -11.83
C THR A 112 12.28 -6.49 -12.09
N SER A 113 13.38 -5.87 -11.66
CA SER A 113 13.57 -4.41 -11.76
C SER A 113 13.59 -3.87 -13.19
N ASP A 114 13.97 -4.69 -14.19
CA ASP A 114 13.86 -4.32 -15.59
C ASP A 114 12.43 -4.00 -16.05
N LYS A 115 11.42 -4.51 -15.33
CA LYS A 115 9.99 -4.23 -15.60
C LYS A 115 9.57 -2.82 -15.23
N LEU A 116 10.34 -2.10 -14.41
CA LEU A 116 10.08 -0.70 -14.10
C LEU A 116 10.07 0.13 -15.38
N ALA A 117 11.11 0.01 -16.20
CA ALA A 117 11.21 0.69 -17.49
C ALA A 117 10.12 0.25 -18.48
N VAL A 118 9.71 -1.03 -18.44
CA VAL A 118 8.63 -1.54 -19.28
C VAL A 118 7.31 -0.87 -18.92
N CYS A 119 6.97 -0.80 -17.62
CA CYS A 119 5.74 -0.14 -17.16
C CYS A 119 5.75 1.36 -17.46
N ALA A 120 6.83 2.06 -17.14
CA ALA A 120 6.96 3.48 -17.40
C ALA A 120 6.73 3.82 -18.88
N LYS A 121 7.38 3.10 -19.79
CA LYS A 121 7.22 3.28 -21.24
C LYS A 121 5.83 2.90 -21.75
N LYS A 122 5.28 1.79 -21.27
CA LYS A 122 3.96 1.29 -21.69
C LYS A 122 2.86 2.33 -21.41
N PHE A 123 2.93 2.99 -20.26
CA PHE A 123 1.93 3.96 -19.83
C PHE A 123 2.34 5.42 -20.08
N ASP A 124 3.50 5.64 -20.71
CA ASP A 124 4.01 6.98 -21.01
C ASP A 124 4.05 7.85 -19.74
N LEU A 125 4.68 7.33 -18.69
CA LEU A 125 4.81 7.96 -17.38
C LEU A 125 6.24 8.42 -17.15
N ASP A 126 6.41 9.72 -16.94
CA ASP A 126 7.69 10.37 -16.58
C ASP A 126 7.70 10.70 -15.08
N ILE A 127 7.69 9.65 -14.25
CA ILE A 127 7.74 9.72 -12.79
C ILE A 127 8.75 8.70 -12.27
N PRO A 128 9.26 8.81 -11.02
CA PRO A 128 10.11 7.79 -10.44
C PRO A 128 9.40 6.44 -10.27
N PHE A 129 10.06 5.38 -10.74
CA PHE A 129 9.65 4.00 -10.51
C PHE A 129 10.67 3.30 -9.63
N GLY A 130 10.23 2.67 -8.54
CA GLY A 130 11.09 1.98 -7.59
C GLY A 130 10.81 0.48 -7.51
N GLN A 131 11.87 -0.30 -7.27
CA GLN A 131 11.79 -1.71 -6.87
C GLN A 131 11.97 -1.81 -5.36
N SER A 132 10.96 -2.27 -4.62
CA SER A 132 11.07 -2.45 -3.18
C SER A 132 12.19 -3.41 -2.81
N THR A 133 12.97 -3.07 -1.80
CA THR A 133 13.92 -3.98 -1.16
C THR A 133 13.18 -5.18 -0.56
N LYS A 134 13.85 -6.33 -0.49
CA LYS A 134 13.31 -7.55 0.12
C LYS A 134 14.09 -7.90 1.37
N LEU A 135 13.37 -8.09 2.47
CA LEU A 135 13.92 -8.64 3.70
C LEU A 135 13.24 -10.00 3.97
N SER A 136 14.02 -11.06 4.09
CA SER A 136 13.51 -12.43 4.31
C SER A 136 12.46 -12.86 3.27
N GLY A 137 12.61 -12.41 2.01
CA GLY A 137 11.72 -12.75 0.90
C GLY A 137 10.47 -11.87 0.75
N PHE A 138 10.20 -10.97 1.70
CA PHE A 138 9.08 -10.02 1.62
C PHE A 138 9.54 -8.60 1.27
N PRO A 139 8.75 -7.84 0.49
CA PRO A 139 9.02 -6.43 0.24
C PRO A 139 8.94 -5.62 1.53
N THR A 140 9.93 -4.77 1.78
CA THR A 140 9.97 -3.95 3.00
C THR A 140 8.83 -2.94 3.07
N VAL A 141 8.43 -2.35 1.94
CA VAL A 141 7.25 -1.47 1.87
C VAL A 141 5.96 -2.20 2.27
N SER A 142 5.85 -3.52 2.03
CA SER A 142 4.67 -4.29 2.45
C SER A 142 4.57 -4.40 3.97
N SER A 143 5.70 -4.54 4.66
CA SER A 143 5.72 -4.54 6.13
C SER A 143 5.42 -3.16 6.71
N ALA A 144 5.88 -2.09 6.06
CA ALA A 144 5.75 -0.72 6.52
C ALA A 144 4.35 -0.13 6.24
N TYR A 145 3.85 -0.31 5.01
CA TYR A 145 2.59 0.28 4.54
C TYR A 145 1.40 -0.68 4.61
N LYS A 146 1.61 -1.96 4.91
CA LYS A 146 0.57 -3.01 5.05
C LYS A 146 -0.44 -3.04 3.89
N PRO A 147 -0.01 -3.04 2.62
CA PRO A 147 -0.94 -3.11 1.50
C PRO A 147 -1.71 -4.43 1.54
N GLY A 148 -2.99 -4.39 1.17
CA GLY A 148 -3.80 -5.60 1.04
C GLY A 148 -3.45 -6.46 -0.17
N GLY A 149 -2.51 -6.03 -1.00
CA GLY A 149 -2.08 -6.65 -2.26
C GLY A 149 -1.69 -5.60 -3.29
N THR A 150 -1.82 -5.92 -4.58
CA THR A 150 -1.66 -4.97 -5.69
C THR A 150 -2.83 -5.02 -6.65
N PRO A 151 -3.22 -3.90 -7.26
CA PRO A 151 -2.70 -2.54 -7.03
C PRO A 151 -2.99 -2.03 -5.62
N TRP A 152 -2.22 -1.06 -5.14
CA TRP A 152 -2.50 -0.37 -3.87
C TRP A 152 -2.05 1.08 -3.92
N TRP A 153 -2.94 1.97 -3.54
CA TRP A 153 -2.70 3.40 -3.46
C TRP A 153 -2.39 3.83 -2.04
N VAL A 154 -1.51 4.80 -1.90
CA VAL A 154 -1.29 5.51 -0.65
C VAL A 154 -1.19 7.00 -0.96
N ILE A 155 -2.04 7.79 -0.36
CA ILE A 155 -2.04 9.24 -0.49
C ILE A 155 -1.51 9.83 0.81
N ILE A 156 -0.45 10.60 0.71
CA ILE A 156 0.22 11.23 1.85
C ILE A 156 0.00 12.73 1.75
N ASP A 157 -0.48 13.33 2.81
CA ASP A 157 -0.75 14.75 2.89
C ASP A 157 0.54 15.59 2.99
N ARG A 158 0.36 16.89 2.99
CA ARG A 158 1.46 17.87 3.09
C ARG A 158 2.21 17.86 4.42
N LYS A 159 1.68 17.17 5.44
CA LYS A 159 2.32 16.97 6.76
C LYS A 159 3.05 15.63 6.86
N GLY A 160 2.94 14.78 5.83
CA GLY A 160 3.50 13.44 5.82
C GLY A 160 2.60 12.37 6.43
N ILE A 161 1.30 12.67 6.62
CA ILE A 161 0.32 11.73 7.15
C ILE A 161 -0.38 11.01 5.99
N VAL A 162 -0.61 9.72 6.15
CA VAL A 162 -1.37 8.92 5.18
C VAL A 162 -2.86 9.24 5.32
N GLU A 163 -3.44 9.90 4.33
CA GLU A 163 -4.84 10.29 4.28
C GLU A 163 -5.75 9.22 3.66
N TYR A 164 -5.19 8.41 2.79
CA TYR A 164 -5.91 7.34 2.12
C TYR A 164 -4.99 6.19 1.76
N ASN A 165 -5.50 4.97 1.84
CA ASN A 165 -4.89 3.81 1.20
C ASN A 165 -5.94 2.77 0.81
N GLY A 166 -5.74 2.11 -0.35
CA GLY A 166 -6.72 1.16 -0.88
C GLY A 166 -6.35 0.58 -2.23
N PHE A 167 -7.15 -0.41 -2.66
CA PHE A 167 -6.94 -1.12 -3.94
C PHE A 167 -7.26 -0.29 -5.18
N THR A 168 -8.17 0.66 -5.06
CA THR A 168 -8.67 1.47 -6.18
C THR A 168 -8.69 2.93 -5.80
N LEU A 169 -8.52 3.80 -6.77
CA LEU A 169 -8.65 5.23 -6.58
C LEU A 169 -9.67 5.77 -7.58
N ASN A 170 -10.75 6.38 -7.07
CA ASN A 170 -11.67 7.10 -7.93
C ASN A 170 -11.00 8.40 -8.39
N GLU A 171 -10.79 8.55 -9.71
CA GLU A 171 -10.03 9.65 -10.30
C GLU A 171 -10.67 11.02 -9.98
N GLU A 172 -11.99 11.14 -10.13
CA GLU A 172 -12.70 12.40 -9.89
C GLU A 172 -12.66 12.83 -8.42
N GLU A 173 -12.85 11.88 -7.50
CA GLU A 173 -12.77 12.14 -6.07
C GLU A 173 -11.33 12.45 -5.63
N ALA A 174 -10.35 11.76 -6.22
CA ALA A 174 -8.93 12.03 -5.95
C ALA A 174 -8.55 13.45 -6.39
N ILE A 175 -8.97 13.89 -7.57
CA ILE A 175 -8.73 15.27 -8.04
C ILE A 175 -9.34 16.27 -7.06
N LYS A 176 -10.60 16.09 -6.67
CA LYS A 176 -11.25 16.98 -5.69
C LYS A 176 -10.51 17.03 -4.35
N GLY A 177 -10.07 15.87 -3.87
CA GLY A 177 -9.31 15.77 -2.63
C GLY A 177 -7.93 16.43 -2.72
N PHE A 178 -7.20 16.19 -3.81
CA PHE A 178 -5.89 16.82 -4.04
C PHE A 178 -5.99 18.33 -4.17
N ASP A 179 -7.00 18.84 -4.89
CA ASP A 179 -7.22 20.28 -5.02
C ASP A 179 -7.51 20.94 -3.67
N LYS A 180 -8.33 20.31 -2.81
CA LYS A 180 -8.55 20.77 -1.43
C LYS A 180 -7.23 20.79 -0.63
N MET A 181 -6.46 19.73 -0.65
CA MET A 181 -5.17 19.66 0.06
C MET A 181 -4.16 20.69 -0.49
N LEU A 182 -4.12 20.93 -1.81
CA LEU A 182 -3.28 21.95 -2.42
C LEU A 182 -3.69 23.35 -2.01
N ALA A 183 -4.98 23.61 -1.86
CA ALA A 183 -5.52 24.87 -1.33
C ALA A 183 -5.30 25.05 0.18
N GLY A 184 -4.73 24.05 0.88
CA GLY A 184 -4.52 24.06 2.33
C GLY A 184 -5.78 23.76 3.16
N LEU A 185 -6.79 23.16 2.53
CA LEU A 185 -8.02 22.70 3.17
C LEU A 185 -7.87 21.21 3.55
N SER A 186 -8.50 20.80 4.66
CA SER A 186 -8.57 19.37 4.97
C SER A 186 -9.48 18.66 3.98
N PRO A 187 -9.14 17.43 3.52
CA PRO A 187 -10.12 16.59 2.85
C PRO A 187 -11.27 16.28 3.81
N ASP A 188 -12.49 16.22 3.30
CA ASP A 188 -13.70 15.89 4.09
C ASP A 188 -13.78 14.39 4.35
#